data_c1c58dc0b1e6c80e165a4e546f591188
#
_entry.id   c1c58dc0b1e6c80e165a4e546f591188
#
_cell.length_a   1.000
_cell.length_b   1.000
_cell.length_c   1.000
_cell.angle_alpha   90.00
_cell.angle_beta   90.00
_cell.angle_gamma   90.00
#
_symmetry.space_group_name_H-M   'P 1'
#
loop_
_entity.id
_entity.type
_entity.pdbx_description
1 polymer ?
#
loop_
_entity_poly.entity_id
_entity_poly.type
_entity_poly.pdbx_seq_one_letter_code
_entity_poly.pdbx_strand_id
1 'polypeptide(L)'
;MSNIIAYIVLILAVILGTAANGFAKGANGFTLLIPSLLTAITIVGCMFTLSIVMKTIPVGITYASFAGLCIIATTIVGMYKFNQMPDFYTMIGLFLIISGVLIVNLLGKTA
;
A
#
# COMPACT_ATOMS: atom_id res chain seq x y z
N MET A 1 16.14 8.23 -12.75
CA MET A 1 14.82 8.72 -12.29
C MET A 1 15.02 9.56 -11.04
N SER A 2 14.41 10.71 -10.98
CA SER A 2 14.54 11.57 -9.79
C SER A 2 13.74 11.01 -8.63
N ASN A 3 14.11 11.41 -7.40
CA ASN A 3 13.38 10.96 -6.21
C ASN A 3 11.92 11.41 -6.24
N ILE A 4 11.64 12.59 -6.77
CA ILE A 4 10.27 13.08 -6.89
C ILE A 4 9.45 12.18 -7.79
N ILE A 5 9.99 11.79 -8.95
CA ILE A 5 9.31 10.88 -9.87
C ILE A 5 9.11 9.52 -9.21
N ALA A 6 10.11 9.03 -8.47
CA ALA A 6 10.00 7.76 -7.76
C ALA A 6 8.85 7.77 -6.75
N TYR A 7 8.68 8.86 -6.01
CA TYR A 7 7.58 8.97 -5.05
C TYR A 7 6.21 9.11 -5.73
N ILE A 8 6.14 9.78 -6.88
CA ILE A 8 4.91 9.84 -7.68
C ILE A 8 4.52 8.43 -8.15
N VAL A 9 5.48 7.67 -8.64
CA VAL A 9 5.27 6.29 -9.07
C VAL A 9 4.87 5.42 -7.87
N LEU A 10 5.46 5.67 -6.69
CA LEU A 10 5.09 4.98 -5.47
C LEU A 10 3.62 5.23 -5.11
N ILE A 11 3.13 6.45 -5.25
CA ILE A 11 1.73 6.77 -5.00
C ILE A 11 0.82 5.97 -5.94
N LEU A 12 1.20 5.84 -7.21
CA LEU A 12 0.46 5.00 -8.15
C LEU A 12 0.41 3.55 -7.66
N ALA A 13 1.53 3.02 -7.17
CA ALA A 13 1.58 1.68 -6.61
C ALA A 13 0.65 1.54 -5.40
N VAL A 14 0.59 2.55 -4.54
CA VAL A 14 -0.31 2.57 -3.38
C VAL A 14 -1.77 2.52 -3.82
N ILE A 15 -2.13 3.28 -4.86
CA ILE A 15 -3.49 3.25 -5.39
C ILE A 15 -3.83 1.85 -5.90
N LEU A 16 -2.93 1.24 -6.67
CA LEU A 16 -3.14 -0.13 -7.18
C LEU A 16 -3.23 -1.15 -6.04
N GLY A 17 -2.36 -1.04 -5.05
CA GLY A 17 -2.37 -1.95 -3.91
C GLY A 17 -3.64 -1.83 -3.07
N THR A 18 -4.12 -0.60 -2.87
CA THR A 18 -5.37 -0.36 -2.14
C THR A 18 -6.55 -0.92 -2.92
N ALA A 19 -6.58 -0.74 -4.23
CA ALA A 19 -7.61 -1.32 -5.09
C ALA A 19 -7.58 -2.85 -5.01
N ALA A 20 -6.38 -3.45 -5.04
CA ALA A 20 -6.22 -4.89 -4.92
C ALA A 20 -6.78 -5.40 -3.59
N ASN A 21 -6.53 -4.69 -2.50
CA ASN A 21 -7.08 -5.07 -1.19
C ASN A 21 -8.62 -5.03 -1.19
N GLY A 22 -9.20 -4.01 -1.82
CA GLY A 22 -10.66 -3.92 -1.95
C GLY A 22 -11.24 -5.05 -2.78
N PHE A 23 -10.62 -5.36 -3.92
CA PHE A 23 -11.06 -6.47 -4.76
C PHE A 23 -10.89 -7.82 -4.06
N ALA A 24 -9.79 -7.99 -3.31
CA ALA A 24 -9.56 -9.21 -2.55
C ALA A 24 -10.65 -9.41 -1.50
N LYS A 25 -11.06 -8.35 -0.82
CA LYS A 25 -12.18 -8.41 0.13
C LYS A 25 -13.46 -8.85 -0.57
N GLY A 26 -13.74 -8.30 -1.75
CA GLY A 26 -14.92 -8.63 -2.54
C GLY A 26 -14.86 -10.00 -3.19
N ALA A 27 -13.69 -10.63 -3.27
CA ALA A 27 -13.52 -11.93 -3.90
C ALA A 27 -14.03 -13.09 -3.04
N ASN A 28 -14.31 -12.84 -1.77
CA ASN A 28 -14.83 -13.85 -0.84
C ASN A 28 -13.98 -15.13 -0.85
N GLY A 29 -12.67 -14.97 -0.54
CA GLY A 29 -11.74 -16.08 -0.54
C GLY A 29 -11.39 -16.59 -1.93
N PHE A 30 -11.47 -15.74 -2.93
CA PHE A 30 -11.22 -16.08 -4.34
C PHE A 30 -12.22 -17.09 -4.90
N THR A 31 -13.45 -17.07 -4.35
CA THR A 31 -14.53 -17.90 -4.87
C THR A 31 -15.32 -17.23 -5.99
N LEU A 32 -15.20 -15.89 -6.11
CA LEU A 32 -15.88 -15.11 -7.15
C LEU A 32 -14.88 -14.75 -8.25
N LEU A 33 -15.22 -15.08 -9.49
CA LEU A 33 -14.28 -14.98 -10.62
C LEU A 33 -13.86 -13.54 -10.92
N ILE A 34 -14.82 -12.62 -11.07
CA ILE A 34 -14.49 -11.26 -11.50
C ILE A 34 -13.65 -10.52 -10.45
N PRO A 35 -14.03 -10.47 -9.16
CA PRO A 35 -13.16 -9.83 -8.16
C PRO A 35 -11.78 -10.51 -8.03
N SER A 36 -11.72 -11.83 -8.20
CA SER A 36 -10.44 -12.55 -8.15
C SER A 36 -9.52 -12.14 -9.28
N LEU A 37 -10.05 -12.03 -10.51
CA LEU A 37 -9.28 -11.56 -11.66
C LEU A 37 -8.83 -10.11 -11.50
N LEU A 38 -9.70 -9.25 -10.99
CA LEU A 38 -9.34 -7.85 -10.73
C LEU A 38 -8.23 -7.74 -9.69
N THR A 39 -8.28 -8.56 -8.65
CA THR A 39 -7.22 -8.62 -7.64
C THR A 39 -5.90 -9.03 -8.28
N ALA A 40 -5.91 -10.08 -9.10
CA ALA A 40 -4.69 -10.55 -9.75
C ALA A 40 -4.08 -9.49 -10.65
N ILE A 41 -4.90 -8.82 -11.45
CA ILE A 41 -4.43 -7.79 -12.38
C ILE A 41 -3.84 -6.60 -11.61
N THR A 42 -4.53 -6.12 -10.58
CA THR A 42 -4.06 -4.98 -9.80
C THR A 42 -2.79 -5.30 -9.01
N ILE A 43 -2.67 -6.51 -8.46
CA ILE A 43 -1.46 -6.92 -7.74
C ILE A 43 -0.26 -6.99 -8.68
N VAL A 44 -0.42 -7.57 -9.87
CA VAL A 44 0.67 -7.64 -10.83
C VAL A 44 1.11 -6.23 -11.25
N GLY A 45 0.16 -5.36 -11.55
CA GLY A 45 0.45 -3.96 -11.89
C GLY A 45 1.12 -3.22 -10.74
N CYS A 46 0.69 -3.46 -9.51
CA CYS A 46 1.27 -2.88 -8.31
C CYS A 46 2.74 -3.30 -8.16
N MET A 47 3.03 -4.58 -8.26
CA MET A 47 4.40 -5.07 -8.12
C MET A 47 5.30 -4.57 -9.24
N PHE A 48 4.78 -4.48 -10.47
CA PHE A 48 5.52 -3.89 -11.58
C PHE A 48 5.90 -2.44 -11.27
N THR A 49 4.94 -1.66 -10.77
CA THR A 49 5.16 -0.26 -10.43
C THR A 49 6.19 -0.12 -9.29
N LEU A 50 6.08 -0.97 -8.27
CA LEU A 50 7.05 -0.99 -7.17
C LEU A 50 8.45 -1.33 -7.64
N SER A 51 8.59 -2.24 -8.60
CA SER A 51 9.90 -2.61 -9.11
C SER A 51 10.60 -1.43 -9.78
N ILE A 52 9.83 -0.55 -10.41
CA ILE A 52 10.36 0.68 -11.00
C ILE A 52 10.86 1.62 -9.90
N VAL A 53 10.09 1.79 -8.83
CA VAL A 53 10.47 2.63 -7.68
C VAL A 53 11.77 2.12 -7.05
N MET A 54 11.92 0.81 -6.97
CA MET A 54 13.09 0.18 -6.34
C MET A 54 14.39 0.41 -7.11
N LYS A 55 14.32 0.93 -8.33
CA LYS A 55 15.51 1.33 -9.06
C LYS A 55 16.16 2.59 -8.48
N THR A 56 15.40 3.42 -7.79
CA THR A 56 15.86 4.69 -7.25
C THR A 56 15.89 4.68 -5.73
N ILE A 57 14.89 4.08 -5.09
CA ILE A 57 14.74 4.06 -3.65
C ILE A 57 15.08 2.65 -3.17
N PRO A 58 15.84 2.49 -2.05
CA PRO A 58 16.18 1.16 -1.53
C PRO A 58 14.93 0.30 -1.30
N VAL A 59 15.07 -1.01 -1.51
CA VAL A 59 13.95 -1.96 -1.47
C VAL A 59 13.21 -1.89 -0.13
N GLY A 60 13.94 -1.88 0.98
CA GLY A 60 13.32 -1.83 2.30
C GLY A 60 12.52 -0.57 2.53
N ILE A 61 13.05 0.58 2.12
CA ILE A 61 12.36 1.88 2.27
C ILE A 61 11.15 1.93 1.33
N THR A 62 11.30 1.45 0.10
CA THR A 62 10.20 1.39 -0.87
C THR A 62 9.04 0.58 -0.30
N TYR A 63 9.32 -0.62 0.16
CA TYR A 63 8.25 -1.50 0.62
C TYR A 63 7.64 -1.02 1.92
N ALA A 64 8.45 -0.47 2.85
CA ALA A 64 7.92 0.08 4.09
C ALA A 64 6.98 1.25 3.82
N SER A 65 7.35 2.14 2.91
CA SER A 65 6.52 3.28 2.52
C SER A 65 5.23 2.82 1.85
N PHE A 66 5.35 1.89 0.90
CA PHE A 66 4.20 1.32 0.21
C PHE A 66 3.24 0.67 1.19
N ALA A 67 3.75 -0.22 2.05
CA ALA A 67 2.91 -0.95 2.99
C ALA A 67 2.23 -0.01 3.98
N GLY A 68 2.97 0.96 4.51
CA GLY A 68 2.40 1.93 5.46
C GLY A 68 1.29 2.75 4.83
N LEU A 69 1.52 3.28 3.63
CA LEU A 69 0.51 4.08 2.94
C LEU A 69 -0.70 3.23 2.53
N CYS A 70 -0.46 1.99 2.08
CA CYS A 70 -1.55 1.08 1.74
C CYS A 70 -2.40 0.72 2.97
N ILE A 71 -1.77 0.52 4.12
CA ILE A 71 -2.51 0.22 5.36
C ILE A 71 -3.45 1.36 5.69
N ILE A 72 -2.96 2.60 5.62
CA ILE A 72 -3.77 3.77 5.90
C ILE A 72 -4.90 3.91 4.88
N ALA A 73 -4.59 3.82 3.60
CA ALA A 73 -5.57 3.95 2.53
C ALA A 73 -6.63 2.85 2.62
N THR A 74 -6.21 1.61 2.87
CA THR A 74 -7.13 0.48 3.01
C THR A 74 -8.02 0.63 4.23
N THR A 75 -7.49 1.14 5.34
CA THR A 75 -8.29 1.40 6.54
C THR A 75 -9.37 2.44 6.25
N ILE A 76 -9.03 3.51 5.54
CA ILE A 76 -10.01 4.53 5.16
C ILE A 76 -11.10 3.92 4.28
N VAL A 77 -10.72 3.13 3.28
CA VAL A 77 -11.69 2.44 2.42
C VAL A 77 -12.58 1.51 3.24
N GLY A 78 -12.00 0.79 4.19
CA GLY A 78 -12.77 -0.09 5.07
C GLY A 78 -13.80 0.66 5.90
N MET A 79 -13.45 1.86 6.38
CA MET A 79 -14.37 2.69 7.15
C MET A 79 -15.59 3.12 6.32
N TYR A 80 -15.34 3.56 5.08
CA TYR A 80 -16.41 4.12 4.25
C TYR A 80 -17.18 3.07 3.46
N LYS A 81 -16.48 2.08 2.92
CA LYS A 81 -17.10 1.11 2.01
C LYS A 81 -17.59 -0.15 2.72
N PHE A 82 -16.88 -0.60 3.74
CA PHE A 82 -17.19 -1.84 4.43
C PHE A 82 -17.69 -1.62 5.86
N ASN A 83 -17.87 -0.37 6.28
CA ASN A 83 -18.34 0.00 7.63
C ASN A 83 -17.48 -0.59 8.73
N GLN A 84 -16.17 -0.68 8.50
CA GLN A 84 -15.21 -1.22 9.46
C GLN A 84 -14.49 -0.07 10.16
N MET A 85 -14.92 0.26 11.37
CA MET A 85 -14.32 1.36 12.13
C MET A 85 -13.16 0.83 12.99
N PRO A 86 -11.98 1.46 12.93
CA PRO A 86 -10.86 1.05 13.79
C PRO A 86 -11.14 1.41 15.24
N ASP A 87 -10.71 0.54 16.15
CA ASP A 87 -10.79 0.82 17.58
C ASP A 87 -9.57 1.66 18.03
N PHE A 88 -9.52 1.95 19.35
CA PHE A 88 -8.45 2.78 19.90
C PHE A 88 -7.08 2.16 19.71
N TYR A 89 -6.96 0.84 19.92
CA TYR A 89 -5.67 0.15 19.76
C TYR A 89 -5.21 0.13 18.32
N THR A 90 -6.13 -0.04 17.38
CA THR A 90 -5.82 0.02 15.95
C THR A 90 -5.32 1.40 15.57
N MET A 91 -5.93 2.46 16.10
CA MET A 91 -5.49 3.83 15.83
C MET A 91 -4.06 4.08 16.35
N ILE A 92 -3.73 3.56 17.54
CA ILE A 92 -2.38 3.65 18.08
C ILE A 92 -1.39 2.94 17.16
N GLY A 93 -1.72 1.72 16.73
CA GLY A 93 -0.86 0.94 15.83
C GLY A 93 -0.64 1.65 14.49
N LEU A 94 -1.69 2.21 13.90
CA LEU A 94 -1.59 2.97 12.66
C LEU A 94 -0.70 4.19 12.83
N PHE A 95 -0.80 4.88 13.93
CA PHE A 95 0.06 6.03 14.22
C PHE A 95 1.53 5.61 14.30
N LEU A 96 1.83 4.48 14.94
CA LEU A 96 3.19 3.96 15.01
C LEU A 96 3.72 3.59 13.63
N ILE A 97 2.89 3.00 12.77
CA ILE A 97 3.28 2.65 11.41
C ILE A 97 3.63 3.92 10.62
N ILE A 98 2.78 4.95 10.70
CA ILE A 98 3.04 6.23 10.02
C ILE A 98 4.35 6.84 10.51
N SER A 99 4.57 6.84 11.82
CA SER A 99 5.80 7.39 12.41
C SER A 99 7.02 6.62 11.89
N GLY A 100 6.94 5.28 11.83
CA GLY A 100 8.02 4.45 11.31
C GLY A 100 8.32 4.73 9.86
N VAL A 101 7.29 4.90 9.03
CA VAL A 101 7.46 5.23 7.60
C VAL A 101 8.15 6.57 7.45
N LEU A 102 7.75 7.58 8.22
CA LEU A 102 8.39 8.90 8.17
C LEU A 102 9.87 8.83 8.57
N ILE A 103 10.18 8.09 9.63
CA ILE A 103 11.56 7.93 10.09
C ILE A 103 12.42 7.27 9.00
N VAL A 104 11.91 6.21 8.40
CA VAL A 104 12.65 5.46 7.37
C VAL A 104 12.92 6.35 6.15
N ASN A 105 11.94 7.16 5.75
CA ASN A 105 12.10 8.00 4.56
C ASN A 105 12.96 9.23 4.80
N LEU A 106 12.90 9.81 5.98
CA LEU A 106 13.61 11.05 6.28
C LEU A 106 15.00 10.80 6.84
N LEU A 107 15.17 9.76 7.63
CA LEU A 107 16.43 9.51 8.36
C LEU A 107 17.10 8.20 7.96
N GLY A 108 16.39 7.29 7.32
CA GLY A 108 16.93 5.99 6.96
C GLY A 108 17.96 6.07 5.85
N LYS A 109 19.00 5.27 5.95
CA LYS A 109 20.07 5.16 4.96
C LYS A 109 20.33 3.69 4.70
N THR A 110 19.48 3.08 3.91
CA THR A 110 19.66 1.69 3.51
C THR A 110 20.39 1.66 2.18
N ALA A 111 21.52 1.04 2.17
CA ALA A 111 22.31 0.89 0.96
C ALA A 111 21.70 -0.19 0.06
#